data_068d7c021a1383a434d1454223c13b1e
#
_entry.id   068d7c021a1383a434d1454223c13b1e
#
_cell.length_a   1.000
_cell.length_b   1.000
_cell.length_c   1.000
_cell.angle_alpha   90.00
_cell.angle_beta   90.00
_cell.angle_gamma   90.00
#
_symmetry.space_group_name_H-M   'P 1'
#
loop_
_entity.id
_entity.type
_entity.pdbx_description
1 polymer ?
#
loop_
_entity_poly.entity_id
_entity_poly.type
_entity_poly.pdbx_seq_one_letter_code
_entity_poly.pdbx_strand_id
1 'polypeptide(L)'
;MNLEDVRGVVAVADHGLVGAAADSLGLSQPALTRRVQRIEADIGASLFQRSGRRLRLNSRGRVFVEQARRMLTAETAARDAVARLMDPERGTVRLDFMHSLGTWMVPELIKAYRAEHPHVDIRLHQGAARVLVDRV
;
A
#
# COMPACT_ATOMS: atom_id res chain seq x y z
N MET A 1 18.14 -4.19 1.53
CA MET A 1 16.67 -3.93 1.58
C MET A 1 16.23 -3.27 0.29
N ASN A 2 15.18 -3.75 -0.38
CA ASN A 2 14.58 -3.13 -1.55
C ASN A 2 13.07 -2.90 -1.33
N LEU A 3 12.46 -2.01 -2.13
CA LEU A 3 11.05 -1.62 -1.94
C LEU A 3 10.06 -2.76 -2.23
N GLU A 4 10.43 -3.69 -3.10
CA GLU A 4 9.59 -4.86 -3.38
C GLU A 4 9.52 -5.81 -2.18
N ASP A 5 10.62 -5.97 -1.44
CA ASP A 5 10.63 -6.75 -0.21
C ASP A 5 9.84 -6.03 0.89
N VAL A 6 9.95 -4.69 0.96
CA VAL A 6 9.15 -3.85 1.88
C VAL A 6 7.65 -3.98 1.59
N ARG A 7 7.23 -3.97 0.30
CA ARG A 7 5.83 -4.24 -0.11
C ARG A 7 5.37 -5.60 0.38
N GLY A 8 6.24 -6.61 0.29
CA GLY A 8 5.95 -7.96 0.78
C GLY A 8 5.64 -8.00 2.28
N VAL A 9 6.45 -7.32 3.09
CA VAL A 9 6.22 -7.23 4.56
C VAL A 9 4.91 -6.52 4.88
N VAL A 10 4.61 -5.40 4.20
CA VAL A 10 3.36 -4.65 4.41
C VAL A 10 2.15 -5.49 4.01
N ALA A 11 2.20 -6.21 2.88
CA ALA A 11 1.11 -7.09 2.46
C ALA A 11 0.82 -8.20 3.48
N VAL A 12 1.87 -8.84 4.02
CA VAL A 12 1.69 -9.85 5.10
C VAL A 12 1.08 -9.24 6.35
N ALA A 13 1.47 -8.01 6.71
CA ALA A 13 0.89 -7.30 7.85
C ALA A 13 -0.60 -7.00 7.66
N ASP A 14 -1.01 -6.64 6.44
CA ASP A 14 -2.40 -6.30 6.11
C ASP A 14 -3.32 -7.53 6.08
N HIS A 15 -2.85 -8.62 5.49
CA HIS A 15 -3.64 -9.83 5.29
C HIS A 15 -3.58 -10.81 6.47
N GLY A 16 -2.47 -10.83 7.20
CA GLY A 16 -2.24 -11.77 8.29
C GLY A 16 -2.06 -13.23 7.86
N LEU A 17 -2.17 -13.52 6.56
CA LEU A 17 -1.99 -14.83 5.94
C LEU A 17 -1.06 -14.69 4.75
N VAL A 18 0.01 -15.49 4.71
CA VAL A 18 1.02 -15.42 3.63
C VAL A 18 0.41 -15.72 2.25
N GLY A 19 -0.55 -16.66 2.18
CA GLY A 19 -1.24 -16.99 0.94
C GLY A 19 -2.00 -15.81 0.37
N ALA A 20 -2.89 -15.21 1.16
CA ALA A 20 -3.67 -14.04 0.75
C ALA A 20 -2.79 -12.83 0.38
N ALA A 21 -1.72 -12.61 1.14
CA ALA A 21 -0.74 -11.57 0.82
C ALA A 21 0.02 -11.85 -0.50
N ALA A 22 0.38 -13.10 -0.76
CA ALA A 22 1.04 -13.50 -2.00
C ALA A 22 0.11 -13.30 -3.20
N ASP A 23 -1.14 -13.73 -3.08
CA ASP A 23 -2.17 -13.57 -4.12
C ASP A 23 -2.39 -12.07 -4.44
N SER A 24 -2.45 -11.21 -3.43
CA SER A 24 -2.61 -9.75 -3.61
C SER A 24 -1.46 -9.08 -4.36
N LEU A 25 -0.28 -9.68 -4.35
CA LEU A 25 0.91 -9.20 -5.03
C LEU A 25 1.23 -9.96 -6.33
N GLY A 26 0.41 -10.94 -6.71
CA GLY A 26 0.67 -11.81 -7.86
C GLY A 26 1.91 -12.67 -7.71
N LEU A 27 2.23 -13.10 -6.48
CA LEU A 27 3.41 -13.87 -6.12
C LEU A 27 3.05 -15.27 -5.63
N SER A 28 4.00 -16.21 -5.75
CA SER A 28 3.91 -17.47 -5.01
C SER A 28 4.22 -17.26 -3.51
N GLN A 29 3.63 -18.08 -2.63
CA GLN A 29 3.90 -18.00 -1.18
C GLN A 29 5.40 -18.17 -0.84
N PRO A 30 6.17 -19.09 -1.47
CA PRO A 30 7.60 -19.16 -1.23
C PRO A 30 8.37 -17.89 -1.64
N ALA A 31 7.94 -17.22 -2.73
CA ALA A 31 8.55 -15.97 -3.17
C ALA A 31 8.31 -14.86 -2.15
N LEU A 32 7.08 -14.72 -1.67
CA LEU A 32 6.75 -13.74 -0.63
C LEU A 32 7.47 -14.04 0.69
N THR A 33 7.52 -15.29 1.11
CA THR A 33 8.26 -15.71 2.31
C THR A 33 9.74 -15.30 2.23
N ARG A 34 10.39 -15.51 1.08
CA ARG A 34 11.77 -15.07 0.87
C ARG A 34 11.94 -13.55 0.95
N ARG A 35 10.97 -12.76 0.45
CA ARG A 35 10.98 -11.30 0.58
C ARG A 35 10.96 -10.86 2.04
N VAL A 36 10.06 -11.44 2.84
CA VAL A 36 9.99 -11.17 4.29
C VAL A 36 11.29 -11.54 4.99
N GLN A 37 11.82 -12.73 4.72
CA GLN A 37 13.07 -13.20 5.33
C GLN A 37 14.26 -12.30 4.99
N ARG A 38 14.35 -11.76 3.77
CA ARG A 38 15.41 -10.79 3.42
C ARG A 38 15.33 -9.52 4.26
N ILE A 39 14.13 -8.97 4.46
CA ILE A 39 13.94 -7.80 5.32
C ILE A 39 14.32 -8.12 6.77
N GLU A 40 13.86 -9.24 7.31
CA GLU A 40 14.21 -9.66 8.68
C GLU A 40 15.70 -9.89 8.86
N ALA A 41 16.38 -10.44 7.85
CA ALA A 41 17.83 -10.61 7.85
C ALA A 41 18.57 -9.27 7.78
N ASP A 42 18.14 -8.34 6.92
CA ASP A 42 18.73 -7.00 6.79
C ASP A 42 18.60 -6.19 8.08
N ILE A 43 17.48 -6.35 8.80
CA ILE A 43 17.22 -5.67 10.08
C ILE A 43 17.90 -6.40 11.25
N GLY A 44 18.21 -7.68 11.09
CA GLY A 44 18.73 -8.55 12.15
C GLY A 44 17.69 -8.92 13.21
N ALA A 45 16.39 -8.85 12.88
CA ALA A 45 15.32 -9.15 13.81
C ALA A 45 14.06 -9.66 13.11
N SER A 46 13.36 -10.60 13.73
CA SER A 46 12.03 -11.03 13.29
C SER A 46 11.01 -9.92 13.51
N LEU A 47 10.14 -9.73 12.51
CA LEU A 47 9.05 -8.74 12.49
C LEU A 47 7.70 -9.38 12.81
N PHE A 48 7.58 -10.68 12.60
CA PHE A 48 6.33 -11.42 12.78
C PHE A 48 6.44 -12.48 13.87
N GLN A 49 5.31 -12.81 14.45
CA GLN A 49 5.12 -13.97 15.34
C GLN A 49 3.94 -14.79 14.83
N ARG A 50 3.99 -16.10 15.05
CA ARG A 50 2.90 -17.01 14.71
C ARG A 50 1.78 -16.92 15.76
N SER A 51 0.55 -16.85 15.27
CA SER A 51 -0.68 -16.93 16.07
C SER A 51 -1.62 -17.92 15.38
N GLY A 52 -1.46 -19.21 15.67
CA GLY A 52 -2.10 -20.30 14.94
C GLY A 52 -1.65 -20.34 13.47
N ARG A 53 -2.61 -20.21 12.55
CA ARG A 53 -2.36 -20.16 11.10
C ARG A 53 -2.01 -18.77 10.58
N ARG A 54 -2.09 -17.74 11.42
CA ARG A 54 -1.84 -16.35 11.06
C ARG A 54 -0.46 -15.88 11.49
N LEU A 55 0.06 -14.92 10.75
CA LEU A 55 1.20 -14.09 11.14
C LEU A 55 0.69 -12.78 11.72
N ARG A 56 1.21 -12.39 12.87
CA ARG A 56 0.93 -11.10 13.50
C ARG A 56 2.23 -10.34 13.69
N LEU A 57 2.17 -9.02 13.53
CA LEU A 57 3.32 -8.18 13.83
C LEU A 57 3.66 -8.26 15.33
N ASN A 58 4.93 -8.48 15.64
CA ASN A 58 5.46 -8.24 16.97
C ASN A 58 5.72 -6.72 17.18
N SER A 59 6.30 -6.31 18.32
CA SER A 59 6.57 -4.90 18.60
C SER A 59 7.49 -4.25 17.55
N ARG A 60 8.53 -4.96 17.12
CA ARG A 60 9.50 -4.49 16.10
C ARG A 60 8.81 -4.37 14.73
N GLY A 61 7.98 -5.36 14.38
CA GLY A 61 7.21 -5.35 13.14
C GLY A 61 6.25 -4.17 13.04
N ARG A 62 5.59 -3.80 14.13
CA ARG A 62 4.72 -2.60 14.15
C ARG A 62 5.49 -1.32 13.83
N VAL A 63 6.62 -1.12 14.48
CA VAL A 63 7.49 0.04 14.23
C VAL A 63 7.99 0.03 12.78
N PHE A 64 8.46 -1.13 12.30
CA PHE A 64 8.95 -1.25 10.93
C PHE A 64 7.85 -0.96 9.90
N VAL A 65 6.67 -1.58 10.03
CA VAL A 65 5.57 -1.43 9.04
C VAL A 65 5.06 0.01 9.00
N GLU A 66 5.02 0.73 10.11
CA GLU A 66 4.69 2.15 10.11
C GLU A 66 5.66 2.95 9.21
N GLN A 67 6.96 2.77 9.37
CA GLN A 67 7.95 3.44 8.53
C GLN A 67 7.94 2.91 7.08
N ALA A 68 7.74 1.61 6.90
CA ALA A 68 7.63 0.99 5.58
C ALA A 68 6.50 1.60 4.74
N ARG A 69 5.36 1.88 5.34
CA ARG A 69 4.24 2.57 4.67
C ARG A 69 4.64 3.98 4.20
N ARG A 70 5.36 4.73 5.04
CA ARG A 70 5.90 6.06 4.68
C ARG A 70 6.88 5.97 3.51
N MET A 71 7.78 4.98 3.52
CA MET A 71 8.71 4.73 2.40
C MET A 71 7.98 4.46 1.09
N LEU A 72 6.97 3.60 1.10
CA LEU A 72 6.18 3.28 -0.09
C LEU A 72 5.36 4.49 -0.58
N THR A 73 4.86 5.32 0.33
CA THR A 73 4.18 6.57 -0.02
C THR A 73 5.16 7.56 -0.66
N ALA A 74 6.35 7.72 -0.11
CA ALA A 74 7.38 8.61 -0.65
C ALA A 74 7.86 8.14 -2.04
N GLU A 75 8.04 6.84 -2.24
CA GLU A 75 8.40 6.28 -3.56
C GLU A 75 7.34 6.61 -4.61
N THR A 76 6.07 6.43 -4.28
CA THR A 76 4.97 6.76 -5.20
C THR A 76 4.92 8.27 -5.47
N ALA A 77 5.09 9.11 -4.44
CA ALA A 77 5.11 10.57 -4.59
C ALA A 77 6.25 11.04 -5.50
N ALA A 78 7.43 10.41 -5.39
CA ALA A 78 8.56 10.71 -6.26
C ALA A 78 8.26 10.39 -7.73
N ARG A 79 7.68 9.21 -8.01
CA ARG A 79 7.25 8.84 -9.38
C ARG A 79 6.22 9.82 -9.94
N ASP A 80 5.22 10.17 -9.14
CA ASP A 80 4.15 11.08 -9.53
C ASP A 80 4.71 12.50 -9.80
N ALA A 81 5.69 12.95 -9.01
CA ALA A 81 6.35 14.23 -9.21
C ALA A 81 7.10 14.30 -10.57
N VAL A 82 7.85 13.25 -10.90
CA VAL A 82 8.53 13.15 -12.20
C VAL A 82 7.52 13.08 -13.35
N ALA A 83 6.47 12.27 -13.20
CA ALA A 83 5.44 12.13 -14.22
C ALA A 83 4.75 13.47 -14.55
N ARG A 84 4.50 14.31 -13.54
CA ARG A 84 3.95 15.68 -13.74
C ARG A 84 4.89 16.60 -14.53
N LEU A 85 6.19 16.44 -14.40
CA LEU A 85 7.15 17.23 -15.19
C LEU A 85 7.21 16.76 -16.65
N MET A 86 6.98 15.47 -16.89
CA MET A 86 7.00 14.89 -18.24
C MET A 86 5.72 15.19 -19.03
N ASP A 87 4.59 15.27 -18.36
CA ASP A 87 3.30 15.61 -18.95
C ASP A 87 2.44 16.35 -17.91
N PRO A 88 2.44 17.71 -17.93
CA PRO A 88 1.70 18.52 -16.98
C PRO A 88 0.17 18.29 -17.01
N GLU A 89 -0.36 17.80 -18.13
CA GLU A 89 -1.79 17.49 -18.29
C GLU A 89 -2.15 16.07 -17.80
N ARG A 90 -1.16 15.20 -17.61
CA ARG A 90 -1.32 13.85 -17.05
C ARG A 90 -0.88 13.80 -15.60
N GLY A 91 -1.75 14.26 -14.72
CA GLY A 91 -1.58 14.08 -13.28
C GLY A 91 -2.18 12.77 -12.78
N THR A 92 -1.76 12.34 -11.60
CA THR A 92 -2.45 11.29 -10.83
C THR A 92 -3.11 11.91 -9.62
N VAL A 93 -4.42 11.76 -9.49
CA VAL A 93 -5.18 12.08 -8.28
C VAL A 93 -5.40 10.81 -7.49
N ARG A 94 -5.00 10.81 -6.22
CA ARG A 94 -5.36 9.74 -5.29
C ARG A 94 -6.53 10.17 -4.45
N LEU A 95 -7.57 9.36 -4.45
CA LEU A 95 -8.75 9.56 -3.66
C LEU A 95 -8.88 8.44 -2.63
N ASP A 96 -8.60 8.79 -1.39
CA ASP A 96 -8.83 7.91 -0.25
C ASP A 96 -10.21 8.22 0.35
N PHE A 97 -11.05 7.21 0.55
CA PHE A 97 -12.42 7.41 1.01
C PHE A 97 -12.91 6.30 1.93
N MET A 98 -13.88 6.63 2.77
CA MET A 98 -14.57 5.66 3.61
C MET A 98 -15.59 4.86 2.80
N HIS A 99 -15.84 3.62 3.21
CA HIS A 99 -16.78 2.72 2.55
C HIS A 99 -18.16 3.35 2.31
N SER A 100 -18.67 4.10 3.27
CA SER A 100 -19.98 4.77 3.19
C SER A 100 -20.11 5.76 2.04
N LEU A 101 -19.00 6.33 1.57
CA LEU A 101 -18.98 7.31 0.48
C LEU A 101 -18.74 6.67 -0.89
N GLY A 102 -18.21 5.44 -0.91
CA GLY A 102 -17.81 4.74 -2.12
C GLY A 102 -18.96 4.33 -3.03
N THR A 103 -20.16 4.16 -2.46
CA THR A 103 -21.32 3.63 -3.19
C THR A 103 -22.11 4.70 -3.96
N TRP A 104 -22.04 5.96 -3.55
CA TRP A 104 -22.85 7.02 -4.16
C TRP A 104 -22.05 8.29 -4.49
N MET A 105 -21.25 8.82 -3.57
CA MET A 105 -20.56 10.10 -3.75
C MET A 105 -19.32 9.98 -4.64
N VAL A 106 -18.51 8.95 -4.42
CA VAL A 106 -17.23 8.77 -5.15
C VAL A 106 -17.44 8.57 -6.65
N PRO A 107 -18.39 7.73 -7.13
CA PRO A 107 -18.65 7.61 -8.57
C PRO A 107 -19.08 8.92 -9.24
N GLU A 108 -19.94 9.71 -8.60
CA GLU A 108 -20.39 10.99 -9.14
C GLU A 108 -19.24 12.03 -9.17
N LEU A 109 -18.42 12.07 -8.11
CA LEU A 109 -17.25 12.93 -8.06
C LEU A 109 -16.25 12.61 -9.17
N ILE A 110 -15.96 11.32 -9.39
CA ILE A 110 -15.05 10.86 -10.45
C ILE A 110 -15.61 11.22 -11.82
N LYS A 111 -16.89 11.01 -12.04
CA LYS A 111 -17.56 11.34 -13.31
C LYS A 111 -17.46 12.84 -13.62
N ALA A 112 -17.78 13.69 -12.66
CA ALA A 112 -17.67 15.13 -12.79
C ALA A 112 -16.22 15.58 -13.06
N TYR A 113 -15.26 15.05 -12.30
CA TYR A 113 -13.84 15.40 -12.44
C TYR A 113 -13.26 14.96 -13.79
N ARG A 114 -13.60 13.75 -14.27
CA ARG A 114 -13.15 13.25 -15.57
C ARG A 114 -13.75 14.01 -16.77
N ALA A 115 -14.89 14.63 -16.62
CA ALA A 115 -15.47 15.47 -17.66
C ALA A 115 -14.63 16.69 -17.95
N GLU A 116 -13.97 17.27 -16.93
CA GLU A 116 -13.10 18.44 -17.05
C GLU A 116 -11.63 18.06 -17.25
N HIS A 117 -11.21 16.88 -16.72
CA HIS A 117 -9.83 16.41 -16.73
C HIS A 117 -9.70 14.98 -17.29
N PRO A 118 -9.94 14.76 -18.60
CA PRO A 118 -10.01 13.41 -19.19
C PRO A 118 -8.67 12.65 -19.19
N HIS A 119 -7.55 13.34 -19.06
CA HIS A 119 -6.20 12.76 -19.11
C HIS A 119 -5.60 12.48 -17.73
N VAL A 120 -6.32 12.80 -16.64
CA VAL A 120 -5.87 12.57 -15.28
C VAL A 120 -6.17 11.14 -14.82
N ASP A 121 -5.16 10.48 -14.29
CA ASP A 121 -5.28 9.16 -13.70
C ASP A 121 -5.87 9.26 -12.28
N ILE A 122 -6.93 8.51 -11.98
CA ILE A 122 -7.56 8.51 -10.66
C ILE A 122 -7.30 7.18 -9.99
N ARG A 123 -6.56 7.21 -8.88
CA ARG A 123 -6.31 6.03 -8.04
C ARG A 123 -7.19 6.08 -6.81
N LEU A 124 -7.98 5.03 -6.64
CA LEU A 124 -8.94 4.92 -5.54
C LEU A 124 -8.40 4.01 -4.45
N HIS A 125 -8.50 4.45 -3.22
CA HIS A 125 -8.25 3.61 -2.06
C HIS A 125 -9.38 3.74 -1.06
N GLN A 126 -9.94 2.59 -0.68
CA GLN A 126 -11.02 2.52 0.30
C GLN A 126 -10.47 2.00 1.62
N GLY A 127 -10.73 2.70 2.71
CA GLY A 127 -10.26 2.31 4.03
C GLY A 127 -11.17 2.75 5.16
N ALA A 128 -10.86 2.29 6.38
CA ALA A 128 -11.49 2.81 7.59
C ALA A 128 -10.95 4.22 7.91
N ALA A 129 -11.77 5.08 8.50
CA ALA A 129 -11.44 6.48 8.78
C ALA A 129 -10.08 6.67 9.47
N ARG A 130 -9.73 5.81 10.44
CA ARG A 130 -8.44 5.84 11.15
C ARG A 130 -7.24 5.63 10.22
N VAL A 131 -7.36 4.71 9.26
CA VAL A 131 -6.29 4.38 8.30
C VAL A 131 -6.11 5.51 7.28
N LEU A 132 -7.17 6.25 6.95
CA LEU A 132 -7.14 7.35 5.98
C LEU A 132 -6.45 8.59 6.56
N VAL A 133 -6.70 8.92 7.83
CA VAL A 133 -6.07 10.07 8.51
C VAL A 133 -4.56 9.89 8.65
N ASP A 134 -4.08 8.68 8.89
CA ASP A 134 -2.64 8.39 9.01
C ASP A 134 -1.87 8.45 7.67
N ARG A 135 -2.58 8.65 6.54
CA ARG A 135 -1.99 8.70 5.18
C ARG A 135 -1.89 10.11 4.60
N VAL A 136 -2.48 11.08 5.26
CA VAL A 136 -2.39 12.50 4.92
C VAL A 136 -1.20 13.15 5.64
#